data_9aa16b9b59e35139472db872732fa747
#
_entry.id   9aa16b9b59e35139472db872732fa747
#
_cell.length_a   1.000
_cell.length_b   1.000
_cell.length_c   1.000
_cell.angle_alpha   90.00
_cell.angle_beta   90.00
_cell.angle_gamma   90.00
#
_symmetry.space_group_name_H-M   'P 1'
#
loop_
_entity.id
_entity.type
_entity.pdbx_description
1 polymer ?
#
loop_
_entity_poly.entity_id
_entity_poly.type
_entity_poly.pdbx_seq_one_letter_code
_entity_poly.pdbx_strand_id
1 'polypeptide(L)'
;MKKLTSLLLSAVLLVSMLACGASAKTNTKVRIAGLKGPTTMGLVNLLSMEKEGTASLDYDLQLYGAADEIVPKLIKGDLDMAAIPANLAATLYQKTNGGIQVMAVNTLGVLYVVEKGDTVHSFADLKGRTILSTGKGTTPEYVLRYLLRKNGLDPDRDVKIEYYSEASEVTAQMAAAKKDAIAVLPKPYVTAPR
;
A
#
# COMPACT_ATOMS: atom_id res chain seq x y z
N MET A 1 35.68 -25.80 -53.94
CA MET A 1 35.63 -24.47 -53.31
C MET A 1 34.19 -24.00 -53.04
N LYS A 2 33.26 -24.00 -53.98
CA LYS A 2 31.86 -23.54 -53.79
C LYS A 2 31.07 -24.29 -52.69
N LYS A 3 31.30 -25.59 -52.47
CA LYS A 3 30.62 -26.38 -51.40
C LYS A 3 31.15 -26.07 -50.02
N LEU A 4 32.43 -25.70 -49.88
CA LEU A 4 33.03 -25.37 -48.59
C LEU A 4 32.59 -23.96 -48.12
N THR A 5 32.43 -23.01 -49.04
CA THR A 5 31.93 -21.65 -48.75
C THR A 5 30.45 -21.67 -48.35
N SER A 6 29.61 -22.55 -48.94
CA SER A 6 28.22 -22.72 -48.56
C SER A 6 28.06 -23.31 -47.16
N LEU A 7 28.94 -24.26 -46.78
CA LEU A 7 28.90 -24.86 -45.42
C LEU A 7 29.32 -23.86 -44.34
N LEU A 8 30.31 -23.01 -44.61
CA LEU A 8 30.75 -21.95 -43.72
C LEU A 8 29.68 -20.88 -43.55
N LEU A 9 28.97 -20.51 -44.62
CA LEU A 9 27.90 -19.51 -44.57
C LEU A 9 26.69 -20.00 -43.76
N SER A 10 26.34 -21.30 -43.88
CA SER A 10 25.23 -21.88 -43.11
C SER A 10 25.58 -22.03 -41.62
N ALA A 11 26.84 -22.32 -41.26
CA ALA A 11 27.30 -22.39 -39.89
C ALA A 11 27.27 -21.00 -39.20
N VAL A 12 27.67 -19.95 -39.92
CA VAL A 12 27.60 -18.57 -39.39
C VAL A 12 26.16 -18.11 -39.19
N LEU A 13 25.23 -18.48 -40.05
CA LEU A 13 23.79 -18.17 -39.90
C LEU A 13 23.17 -18.91 -38.68
N LEU A 14 23.57 -20.16 -38.42
CA LEU A 14 23.11 -20.91 -37.28
C LEU A 14 23.63 -20.35 -35.96
N VAL A 15 24.87 -19.91 -35.90
CA VAL A 15 25.47 -19.28 -34.72
C VAL A 15 24.82 -17.90 -34.42
N SER A 16 24.46 -17.14 -35.45
CA SER A 16 23.77 -15.85 -35.26
C SER A 16 22.33 -16.01 -34.79
N MET A 17 21.64 -17.09 -35.10
CA MET A 17 20.29 -17.38 -34.54
C MET A 17 20.33 -17.82 -33.10
N LEU A 18 21.39 -18.47 -32.62
CA LEU A 18 21.53 -18.81 -31.19
C LEU A 18 21.89 -17.60 -30.32
N ALA A 19 22.49 -16.56 -30.85
CA ALA A 19 22.84 -15.35 -30.12
C ALA A 19 21.64 -14.40 -29.85
N CYS A 20 20.51 -14.57 -30.55
CA CYS A 20 19.33 -13.71 -30.43
C CYS A 20 18.38 -14.10 -29.25
N GLY A 21 18.69 -15.16 -28.49
CA GLY A 21 17.84 -15.67 -27.41
C GLY A 21 18.20 -15.22 -25.99
N ALA A 22 19.34 -14.54 -25.80
CA ALA A 22 19.70 -14.00 -24.49
C ALA A 22 19.08 -12.59 -24.36
N SER A 23 17.82 -12.52 -23.97
CA SER A 23 17.26 -11.28 -23.39
C SER A 23 18.12 -10.96 -22.19
N ALA A 24 19.04 -10.00 -22.31
CA ALA A 24 19.78 -9.47 -21.18
C ALA A 24 18.74 -8.96 -20.19
N LYS A 25 18.55 -9.67 -19.07
CA LYS A 25 17.81 -9.16 -17.93
C LYS A 25 18.48 -7.83 -17.58
N THR A 26 17.82 -6.73 -17.91
CA THR A 26 18.29 -5.42 -17.48
C THR A 26 18.30 -5.48 -15.97
N ASN A 27 19.47 -5.37 -15.35
CA ASN A 27 19.67 -5.47 -13.90
C ASN A 27 19.13 -4.20 -13.19
N THR A 28 17.99 -3.70 -13.67
CA THR A 28 17.33 -2.53 -13.12
C THR A 28 16.46 -2.99 -11.97
N LYS A 29 16.94 -2.74 -10.77
CA LYS A 29 16.21 -3.02 -9.53
C LYS A 29 15.16 -1.92 -9.31
N VAL A 30 13.89 -2.29 -9.24
CA VAL A 30 12.78 -1.37 -8.96
C VAL A 30 12.57 -1.30 -7.45
N ARG A 31 12.78 -0.13 -6.87
CA ARG A 31 12.65 0.12 -5.43
C ARG A 31 11.22 0.49 -5.10
N ILE A 32 10.53 -0.36 -4.34
CA ILE A 32 9.12 -0.20 -4.00
C ILE A 32 8.97 0.03 -2.50
N ALA A 33 8.19 1.02 -2.11
CA ALA A 33 7.71 1.17 -0.74
C ALA A 33 6.27 0.69 -0.60
N GLY A 34 5.96 0.02 0.51
CA GLY A 34 4.60 -0.35 0.88
C GLY A 34 4.29 -0.06 2.33
N LEU A 35 3.04 0.25 2.63
CA LEU A 35 2.58 0.35 4.02
C LEU A 35 2.31 -1.04 4.58
N LYS A 36 2.62 -1.26 5.85
CA LYS A 36 2.21 -2.46 6.60
C LYS A 36 0.69 -2.52 6.65
N GLY A 37 0.08 -3.30 5.77
CA GLY A 37 -1.38 -3.40 5.67
C GLY A 37 -1.90 -3.68 4.27
N PRO A 38 -3.19 -3.41 4.01
CA PRO A 38 -3.87 -3.82 2.79
C PRO A 38 -3.29 -3.22 1.50
N THR A 39 -2.73 -2.01 1.54
CA THR A 39 -2.08 -1.40 0.36
C THR A 39 -0.95 -2.25 -0.21
N THR A 40 -0.15 -2.89 0.66
CA THR A 40 0.93 -3.80 0.23
C THR A 40 0.41 -5.19 -0.10
N MET A 41 -0.70 -5.63 0.51
CA MET A 41 -1.31 -6.92 0.15
C MET A 41 -1.72 -6.99 -1.32
N GLY A 42 -2.04 -5.86 -1.95
CA GLY A 42 -2.29 -5.78 -3.39
C GLY A 42 -1.05 -6.08 -4.26
N LEU A 43 0.15 -6.09 -3.69
CA LEU A 43 1.42 -6.39 -4.36
C LEU A 43 1.92 -7.83 -4.11
N VAL A 44 1.21 -8.64 -3.32
CA VAL A 44 1.68 -9.97 -2.90
C VAL A 44 2.01 -10.88 -4.08
N ASN A 45 1.20 -10.84 -5.14
CA ASN A 45 1.46 -11.66 -6.33
C ASN A 45 2.77 -11.26 -7.02
N LEU A 46 3.06 -9.96 -7.12
CA LEU A 46 4.31 -9.46 -7.67
C LEU A 46 5.53 -9.95 -6.86
N LEU A 47 5.40 -9.94 -5.53
CA LEU A 47 6.45 -10.41 -4.62
C LEU A 47 6.65 -11.93 -4.72
N SER A 48 5.58 -12.70 -4.92
CA SER A 48 5.68 -14.15 -5.16
C SER A 48 6.43 -14.43 -6.45
N MET A 49 6.08 -13.74 -7.53
CA MET A 49 6.75 -13.87 -8.82
C MET A 49 8.24 -13.48 -8.75
N GLU A 50 8.57 -12.44 -7.99
CA GLU A 50 9.95 -12.03 -7.77
C GLU A 50 10.74 -13.14 -7.04
N LYS A 51 10.19 -13.65 -5.94
CA LYS A 51 10.80 -14.73 -5.14
C LYS A 51 10.98 -16.02 -5.95
N GLU A 52 10.07 -16.33 -6.85
CA GLU A 52 10.09 -17.49 -7.74
C GLU A 52 11.02 -17.27 -8.96
N GLY A 53 11.54 -16.06 -9.15
CA GLY A 53 12.37 -15.70 -10.30
C GLY A 53 11.59 -15.62 -11.63
N THR A 54 10.26 -15.53 -11.56
CA THR A 54 9.35 -15.43 -12.72
C THR A 54 8.96 -13.99 -13.04
N ALA A 55 9.30 -13.03 -12.17
CA ALA A 55 9.08 -11.62 -12.42
C ALA A 55 9.97 -11.11 -13.56
N SER A 56 9.44 -10.19 -14.37
CA SER A 56 10.17 -9.60 -15.52
C SER A 56 11.28 -8.64 -15.11
N LEU A 57 11.19 -8.08 -13.89
CA LEU A 57 12.17 -7.16 -13.32
C LEU A 57 12.58 -7.65 -11.93
N ASP A 58 13.67 -7.10 -11.40
CA ASP A 58 14.10 -7.27 -10.01
C ASP A 58 13.41 -6.22 -9.13
N TYR A 59 12.72 -6.64 -8.07
CA TYR A 59 11.96 -5.77 -7.18
C TYR A 59 12.52 -5.78 -5.76
N ASP A 60 12.72 -4.58 -5.19
CA ASP A 60 13.11 -4.38 -3.80
C ASP A 60 11.97 -3.71 -3.03
N LEU A 61 11.22 -4.50 -2.26
CA LEU A 61 10.13 -3.96 -1.46
C LEU A 61 10.58 -3.68 -0.03
N GLN A 62 10.35 -2.45 0.40
CA GLN A 62 10.53 -2.00 1.78
C GLN A 62 9.17 -1.67 2.42
N LEU A 63 8.95 -2.15 3.65
CA LEU A 63 7.71 -1.92 4.40
C LEU A 63 7.88 -0.82 5.44
N TYR A 64 6.92 0.11 5.47
CA TYR A 64 6.87 1.25 6.37
C TYR A 64 5.61 1.23 7.23
N GLY A 65 5.68 1.82 8.41
CA GLY A 65 4.54 1.96 9.32
C GLY A 65 3.57 3.05 8.88
N ALA A 66 4.11 4.17 8.44
CA ALA A 66 3.35 5.35 8.09
C ALA A 66 3.75 5.94 6.72
N ALA A 67 2.82 6.64 6.09
CA ALA A 67 3.03 7.18 4.74
C ALA A 67 4.00 8.39 4.71
N ASP A 68 4.15 9.09 5.81
CA ASP A 68 5.08 10.22 5.97
C ASP A 68 6.55 9.77 5.92
N GLU A 69 6.85 8.52 6.24
CA GLU A 69 8.18 7.94 6.05
C GLU A 69 8.51 7.70 4.55
N ILE A 70 7.49 7.41 3.74
CA ILE A 70 7.63 7.08 2.31
C ILE A 70 7.76 8.35 1.46
N VAL A 71 6.95 9.37 1.75
CA VAL A 71 6.82 10.58 0.92
C VAL A 71 8.15 11.27 0.62
N PRO A 72 9.03 11.55 1.60
CA PRO A 72 10.30 12.20 1.31
C PRO A 72 11.22 11.38 0.38
N LYS A 73 11.20 10.06 0.54
CA LYS A 73 12.01 9.13 -0.27
C LYS A 73 11.52 9.09 -1.73
N LEU A 74 10.20 9.08 -1.90
CA LEU A 74 9.59 9.09 -3.24
C LEU A 74 9.89 10.41 -3.97
N ILE A 75 9.79 11.56 -3.30
CA ILE A 75 10.09 12.87 -3.86
C ILE A 75 11.57 13.00 -4.24
N LYS A 76 12.48 12.44 -3.43
CA LYS A 76 13.92 12.45 -3.69
C LYS A 76 14.36 11.49 -4.80
N GLY A 77 13.50 10.57 -5.22
CA GLY A 77 13.86 9.52 -6.16
C GLY A 77 14.65 8.36 -5.53
N ASP A 78 14.62 8.23 -4.18
CA ASP A 78 15.15 7.07 -3.47
C ASP A 78 14.28 5.83 -3.68
N LEU A 79 13.03 6.02 -4.11
CA LEU A 79 12.04 5.01 -4.46
C LEU A 79 11.51 5.27 -5.86
N ASP A 80 11.26 4.19 -6.61
CA ASP A 80 10.69 4.25 -7.96
C ASP A 80 9.17 4.14 -7.94
N MET A 81 8.62 3.38 -6.97
CA MET A 81 7.19 3.15 -6.80
C MET A 81 6.82 3.15 -5.31
N ALA A 82 5.56 3.49 -5.02
CA ALA A 82 5.03 3.38 -3.67
C ALA A 82 3.54 3.01 -3.65
N ALA A 83 3.16 2.12 -2.73
CA ALA A 83 1.76 1.85 -2.41
C ALA A 83 1.34 2.75 -1.23
N ILE A 84 0.64 3.83 -1.54
CA ILE A 84 0.23 4.89 -0.61
C ILE A 84 -1.27 5.19 -0.74
N PRO A 85 -1.90 5.86 0.25
CA PRO A 85 -3.28 6.31 0.16
C PRO A 85 -3.54 7.20 -1.07
N ALA A 86 -4.66 6.97 -1.76
CA ALA A 86 -4.98 7.65 -3.03
C ALA A 86 -5.03 9.18 -2.92
N ASN A 87 -5.56 9.72 -1.81
CA ASN A 87 -5.57 11.18 -1.57
C ASN A 87 -4.17 11.77 -1.46
N LEU A 88 -3.22 11.02 -0.87
CA LEU A 88 -1.84 11.44 -0.76
C LEU A 88 -1.14 11.43 -2.13
N ALA A 89 -1.42 10.42 -2.97
CA ALA A 89 -0.93 10.38 -4.33
C ALA A 89 -1.38 11.60 -5.15
N ALA A 90 -2.65 12.00 -5.03
CA ALA A 90 -3.17 13.22 -5.67
C ALA A 90 -2.45 14.49 -5.17
N THR A 91 -2.20 14.58 -3.86
CA THR A 91 -1.45 15.70 -3.28
C THR A 91 -0.01 15.74 -3.80
N LEU A 92 0.64 14.60 -3.91
CA LEU A 92 2.02 14.51 -4.42
C LEU A 92 2.10 14.83 -5.90
N TYR A 93 1.15 14.38 -6.71
CA TYR A 93 1.05 14.78 -8.12
C TYR A 93 1.06 16.30 -8.27
N GLN A 94 0.21 17.00 -7.51
CA GLN A 94 0.14 18.48 -7.55
C GLN A 94 1.43 19.13 -7.04
N LYS A 95 1.96 18.67 -5.90
CA LYS A 95 3.18 19.26 -5.29
C LYS A 95 4.44 19.06 -6.13
N THR A 96 4.49 18.02 -6.94
CA THR A 96 5.63 17.70 -7.80
C THR A 96 5.42 18.14 -9.25
N ASN A 97 4.35 18.89 -9.54
CA ASN A 97 3.97 19.29 -10.91
C ASN A 97 3.92 18.10 -11.88
N GLY A 98 3.31 16.99 -11.45
CA GLY A 98 3.19 15.77 -12.26
C GLY A 98 4.42 14.86 -12.23
N GLY A 99 5.42 15.14 -11.40
CA GLY A 99 6.60 14.29 -11.25
C GLY A 99 6.30 12.91 -10.67
N ILE A 100 5.14 12.74 -10.01
CA ILE A 100 4.64 11.47 -9.51
C ILE A 100 3.28 11.19 -10.16
N GLN A 101 3.10 9.98 -10.70
CA GLN A 101 1.87 9.57 -11.37
C GLN A 101 1.23 8.36 -10.69
N VAL A 102 -0.10 8.28 -10.71
CA VAL A 102 -0.85 7.12 -10.23
C VAL A 102 -0.88 6.07 -11.35
N MET A 103 -0.31 4.90 -11.09
CA MET A 103 -0.32 3.78 -12.04
C MET A 103 -1.59 2.94 -11.93
N ALA A 104 -2.03 2.66 -10.70
CA ALA A 104 -3.20 1.82 -10.45
C ALA A 104 -3.76 2.08 -9.05
N VAL A 105 -5.03 1.72 -8.85
CA VAL A 105 -5.65 1.53 -7.54
C VAL A 105 -5.68 0.02 -7.28
N ASN A 106 -4.83 -0.44 -6.36
CA ASN A 106 -4.64 -1.88 -6.12
C ASN A 106 -5.51 -2.45 -4.99
N THR A 107 -6.18 -1.60 -4.21
CA THR A 107 -6.97 -2.02 -3.05
C THR A 107 -8.18 -1.10 -2.87
N LEU A 108 -9.35 -1.71 -2.64
CA LEU A 108 -10.63 -1.00 -2.45
C LEU A 108 -11.27 -1.42 -1.12
N GLY A 109 -11.90 -0.45 -0.40
CA GLY A 109 -12.80 -0.70 0.73
C GLY A 109 -12.17 -1.48 1.90
N VAL A 110 -11.16 -0.91 2.57
CA VAL A 110 -10.34 -1.63 3.57
C VAL A 110 -10.64 -1.28 5.02
N LEU A 111 -11.44 -0.26 5.29
CA LEU A 111 -11.65 0.28 6.64
C LEU A 111 -12.91 -0.28 7.30
N TYR A 112 -12.80 -0.59 8.57
CA TYR A 112 -13.87 -1.11 9.41
C TYR A 112 -13.90 -0.35 10.73
N VAL A 113 -15.09 0.01 11.20
CA VAL A 113 -15.31 0.44 12.57
C VAL A 113 -15.52 -0.83 13.41
N VAL A 114 -14.72 -1.01 14.42
CA VAL A 114 -14.78 -2.18 15.32
C VAL A 114 -14.88 -1.73 16.75
N GLU A 115 -15.56 -2.52 17.56
CA GLU A 115 -15.74 -2.30 18.99
C GLU A 115 -15.28 -3.54 19.77
N LYS A 116 -14.68 -3.31 20.95
CA LYS A 116 -14.48 -4.33 21.97
C LYS A 116 -15.63 -4.22 22.97
N GLY A 117 -16.77 -4.78 22.66
CA GLY A 117 -18.02 -4.66 23.39
C GLY A 117 -19.21 -4.94 22.47
N ASP A 118 -20.39 -4.48 22.87
CA ASP A 118 -21.63 -4.60 22.10
C ASP A 118 -22.55 -3.40 22.42
N THR A 119 -22.01 -2.18 22.24
CA THR A 119 -22.73 -0.94 22.58
C THR A 119 -22.91 -0.03 21.37
N VAL A 120 -22.26 -0.33 20.24
CA VAL A 120 -22.31 0.47 19.00
C VAL A 120 -23.08 -0.30 17.94
N HIS A 121 -24.34 0.05 17.71
CA HIS A 121 -25.21 -0.55 16.69
C HIS A 121 -25.48 0.42 15.52
N SER A 122 -25.15 1.70 15.72
CA SER A 122 -25.33 2.75 14.72
C SER A 122 -24.25 3.84 14.84
N PHE A 123 -24.13 4.72 13.86
CA PHE A 123 -23.24 5.87 13.98
C PHE A 123 -23.64 6.83 15.11
N ALA A 124 -24.93 6.90 15.47
CA ALA A 124 -25.40 7.76 16.56
C ALA A 124 -24.80 7.36 17.92
N ASP A 125 -24.53 6.06 18.12
CA ASP A 125 -23.96 5.53 19.36
C ASP A 125 -22.49 5.91 19.56
N LEU A 126 -21.86 6.48 18.56
CA LEU A 126 -20.50 7.01 18.64
C LEU A 126 -20.44 8.37 19.34
N LYS A 127 -21.60 9.04 19.57
CA LYS A 127 -21.61 10.34 20.22
C LYS A 127 -21.00 10.28 21.63
N GLY A 128 -20.06 11.19 21.91
CA GLY A 128 -19.32 11.25 23.17
C GLY A 128 -18.23 10.20 23.33
N ARG A 129 -18.01 9.36 22.31
CA ARG A 129 -17.04 8.27 22.37
C ARG A 129 -15.67 8.67 21.84
N THR A 130 -14.66 7.94 22.30
CA THR A 130 -13.30 8.02 21.74
C THR A 130 -13.14 6.92 20.68
N ILE A 131 -12.66 7.31 19.50
CA ILE A 131 -12.41 6.42 18.36
C ILE A 131 -10.90 6.41 18.09
N LEU A 132 -10.27 5.25 18.20
CA LEU A 132 -8.85 5.07 17.88
C LEU A 132 -8.70 4.88 16.38
N SER A 133 -7.72 5.53 15.77
CA SER A 133 -7.50 5.45 14.32
C SER A 133 -6.03 5.58 13.98
N THR A 134 -5.70 5.42 12.69
CA THR A 134 -4.39 5.72 12.12
C THR A 134 -4.54 6.66 10.93
N GLY A 135 -3.41 7.07 10.34
CA GLY A 135 -3.41 7.76 9.06
C GLY A 135 -4.02 9.16 9.11
N LYS A 136 -3.67 9.96 10.13
CA LYS A 136 -4.00 11.39 10.19
C LYS A 136 -3.53 12.10 8.91
N GLY A 137 -4.39 12.92 8.31
CA GLY A 137 -4.13 13.56 7.02
C GLY A 137 -4.26 12.65 5.80
N THR A 138 -4.73 11.40 5.98
CA THR A 138 -4.87 10.43 4.90
C THR A 138 -6.29 9.84 4.83
N THR A 139 -6.50 8.89 3.94
CA THR A 139 -7.83 8.29 3.66
C THR A 139 -8.60 7.85 4.92
N PRO A 140 -8.01 7.19 5.93
CA PRO A 140 -8.76 6.79 7.13
C PRO A 140 -9.43 7.97 7.84
N GLU A 141 -8.72 9.06 8.06
CA GLU A 141 -9.30 10.25 8.68
C GLU A 141 -10.43 10.83 7.84
N TYR A 142 -10.20 11.06 6.55
CA TYR A 142 -11.20 11.71 5.69
C TYR A 142 -12.47 10.88 5.58
N VAL A 143 -12.35 9.57 5.43
CA VAL A 143 -13.51 8.65 5.37
C VAL A 143 -14.28 8.64 6.68
N LEU A 144 -13.60 8.49 7.83
CA LEU A 144 -14.27 8.52 9.13
C LEU A 144 -15.02 9.83 9.35
N ARG A 145 -14.37 10.97 9.12
CA ARG A 145 -14.98 12.30 9.28
C ARG A 145 -16.15 12.53 8.34
N TYR A 146 -16.03 12.03 7.10
CA TYR A 146 -17.14 12.09 6.14
C TYR A 146 -18.35 11.27 6.62
N LEU A 147 -18.12 10.03 7.07
CA LEU A 147 -19.20 9.16 7.54
C LEU A 147 -19.87 9.70 8.81
N LEU A 148 -19.11 10.24 9.75
CA LEU A 148 -19.66 10.90 10.94
C LEU A 148 -20.59 12.04 10.54
N ARG A 149 -20.13 12.96 9.68
CA ARG A 149 -20.98 14.09 9.21
C ARG A 149 -22.23 13.63 8.48
N LYS A 150 -22.12 12.60 7.63
CA LYS A 150 -23.27 12.05 6.89
C LYS A 150 -24.31 11.40 7.81
N ASN A 151 -23.90 10.98 9.00
CA ASN A 151 -24.78 10.42 10.01
C ASN A 151 -25.14 11.43 11.14
N GLY A 152 -24.95 12.73 10.88
CA GLY A 152 -25.41 13.79 11.78
C GLY A 152 -24.49 14.07 12.98
N LEU A 153 -23.26 13.55 12.97
CA LEU A 153 -22.27 13.80 14.01
C LEU A 153 -21.19 14.79 13.52
N ASP A 154 -20.87 15.77 14.35
CA ASP A 154 -19.71 16.64 14.13
C ASP A 154 -18.44 15.93 14.62
N PRO A 155 -17.49 15.58 13.73
CA PRO A 155 -16.27 14.87 14.11
C PRO A 155 -15.34 15.67 15.03
N ASP A 156 -15.55 16.97 15.20
CA ASP A 156 -14.74 17.83 16.05
C ASP A 156 -15.39 18.15 17.41
N ARG A 157 -16.69 17.81 17.58
CA ARG A 157 -17.48 18.12 18.77
C ARG A 157 -18.12 16.89 19.42
N ASP A 158 -18.64 15.99 18.58
CA ASP A 158 -19.46 14.88 19.02
C ASP A 158 -18.67 13.61 19.33
N VAL A 159 -17.41 13.52 18.85
CA VAL A 159 -16.52 12.39 19.11
C VAL A 159 -15.11 12.88 19.39
N LYS A 160 -14.29 12.05 20.05
CA LYS A 160 -12.85 12.25 20.15
C LYS A 160 -12.14 11.26 19.24
N ILE A 161 -11.34 11.72 18.28
CA ILE A 161 -10.55 10.83 17.42
C ILE A 161 -9.09 10.89 17.89
N GLU A 162 -8.53 9.75 18.28
CA GLU A 162 -7.14 9.58 18.68
C GLU A 162 -6.39 8.86 17.57
N TYR A 163 -5.27 9.47 17.11
CA TYR A 163 -4.48 8.94 16.01
C TYR A 163 -3.18 8.33 16.50
N TYR A 164 -2.86 7.15 15.99
CA TYR A 164 -1.65 6.40 16.23
C TYR A 164 -0.84 6.28 14.93
N SER A 165 0.44 6.02 15.04
CA SER A 165 1.33 5.90 13.89
C SER A 165 1.04 4.65 13.06
N GLU A 166 0.81 3.50 13.73
CA GLU A 166 0.57 2.22 13.08
C GLU A 166 -0.73 1.54 13.55
N ALA A 167 -1.31 0.71 12.69
CA ALA A 167 -2.50 -0.07 13.03
C ALA A 167 -2.23 -1.15 14.11
N SER A 168 -1.00 -1.63 14.22
CA SER A 168 -0.53 -2.51 15.30
C SER A 168 -0.65 -1.86 16.67
N GLU A 169 -0.35 -0.55 16.79
CA GLU A 169 -0.52 0.20 18.04
C GLU A 169 -1.98 0.30 18.44
N VAL A 170 -2.87 0.63 17.48
CA VAL A 170 -4.31 0.66 17.71
C VAL A 170 -4.82 -0.71 18.18
N THR A 171 -4.36 -1.79 17.54
CA THR A 171 -4.72 -3.16 17.92
C THR A 171 -4.27 -3.47 19.35
N ALA A 172 -3.07 -3.05 19.74
CA ALA A 172 -2.56 -3.22 21.11
C ALA A 172 -3.42 -2.44 22.13
N GLN A 173 -3.81 -1.21 21.82
CA GLN A 173 -4.72 -0.41 22.67
C GLN A 173 -6.09 -1.08 22.81
N MET A 174 -6.66 -1.58 21.70
CA MET A 174 -7.91 -2.34 21.71
C MET A 174 -7.80 -3.59 22.58
N ALA A 175 -6.69 -4.34 22.47
CA ALA A 175 -6.45 -5.53 23.30
C ALA A 175 -6.33 -5.21 24.79
N ALA A 176 -5.62 -4.13 25.13
CA ALA A 176 -5.41 -3.67 26.51
C ALA A 176 -6.67 -3.07 27.16
N ALA A 177 -7.59 -2.53 26.38
CA ALA A 177 -8.84 -1.98 26.88
C ALA A 177 -9.70 -3.07 27.56
N LYS A 178 -10.33 -2.73 28.69
CA LYS A 178 -11.20 -3.69 29.39
C LYS A 178 -12.48 -3.96 28.62
N LYS A 179 -13.14 -2.91 28.11
CA LYS A 179 -14.35 -2.95 27.27
C LYS A 179 -14.59 -1.58 26.63
N ASP A 180 -15.55 -1.52 25.72
CA ASP A 180 -16.07 -0.29 25.11
C ASP A 180 -15.04 0.51 24.30
N ALA A 181 -13.93 -0.12 23.87
CA ALA A 181 -12.95 0.49 22.98
C ALA A 181 -13.44 0.42 21.55
N ILE A 182 -13.34 1.54 20.84
CA ILE A 182 -13.77 1.66 19.43
C ILE A 182 -12.57 2.05 18.59
N ALA A 183 -12.40 1.41 17.44
CA ALA A 183 -11.34 1.75 16.52
C ALA A 183 -11.78 1.72 15.06
N VAL A 184 -11.04 2.45 14.20
CA VAL A 184 -11.08 2.31 12.75
C VAL A 184 -9.82 1.59 12.33
N LEU A 185 -9.97 0.37 11.84
CA LEU A 185 -8.86 -0.50 11.48
C LEU A 185 -9.05 -1.12 10.08
N PRO A 186 -7.98 -1.37 9.35
CA PRO A 186 -8.01 -2.17 8.14
C PRO A 186 -7.86 -3.67 8.45
N LYS A 187 -8.21 -4.55 7.50
CA LYS A 187 -7.75 -5.95 7.55
C LYS A 187 -6.22 -5.99 7.35
N PRO A 188 -5.48 -6.91 7.99
CA PRO A 188 -5.95 -7.99 8.89
C PRO A 188 -6.20 -7.56 10.35
N TYR A 189 -5.92 -6.33 10.71
CA TYR A 189 -5.92 -5.83 12.09
C TYR A 189 -7.29 -5.88 12.79
N VAL A 190 -8.38 -5.89 12.03
CA VAL A 190 -9.75 -6.06 12.58
C VAL A 190 -10.02 -7.44 13.17
N THR A 191 -9.21 -8.43 12.86
CA THR A 191 -9.38 -9.81 13.35
C THR A 191 -8.47 -10.15 14.54
N ALA A 192 -7.48 -9.32 14.81
CA ALA A 192 -6.51 -9.52 15.88
C ALA A 192 -7.01 -9.19 17.30
N PRO A 193 -7.98 -8.27 17.53
CA PRO A 193 -8.49 -7.92 18.86
C PRO A 193 -9.50 -8.89 19.47
N ARG A 194 -9.70 -10.08 18.92
CA ARG A 194 -10.60 -11.10 19.47
C ARG A 194 -10.00 -11.82 20.65
#